data_91afb2465eb36ca682938cdc4f10ae61
#
_entry.id   91afb2465eb36ca682938cdc4f10ae61
#
_cell.length_a   1.000
_cell.length_b   1.000
_cell.length_c   1.000
_cell.angle_alpha   90.00
_cell.angle_beta   90.00
_cell.angle_gamma   90.00
#
_symmetry.space_group_name_H-M   'P 1'
#
loop_
_entity.id
_entity.type
_entity.pdbx_description
1 polymer ?
#
loop_
_entity_poly.entity_id
_entity_poly.type
_entity_poly.pdbx_seq_one_letter_code
_entity_poly.pdbx_strand_id
1 'polypeptide(L)'
;FIYSKDMKKANYHNGFVYGGELGSLLNRKAWHWWQLAGASYQYTVDEVSKLLKEHIIPVFDDFEDTESNIEKFIDGDIIDHNLLYYIYHFGGKDKAQQYFNKIIEKDKLRSKYIGFYNQLKDMPKENISLDKSEFYGSAMIKFAYLHGIEIEK
;
A
#
# COMPACT_ATOMS: atom_id res chain seq x y z
N PHE A 1 4.26 -0.06 -10.23
CA PHE A 1 4.78 0.01 -8.85
C PHE A 1 5.25 1.43 -8.58
N ILE A 2 4.82 2.01 -7.46
CA ILE A 2 5.23 3.33 -6.98
C ILE A 2 6.19 3.14 -5.81
N TYR A 3 7.33 3.82 -5.86
CA TYR A 3 8.37 3.77 -4.83
C TYR A 3 8.69 5.17 -4.32
N SER A 4 8.85 5.29 -3.01
CA SER A 4 9.37 6.50 -2.37
C SER A 4 10.83 6.31 -1.98
N LYS A 5 11.70 7.20 -2.48
CA LYS A 5 13.11 7.23 -2.09
C LYS A 5 13.28 7.58 -0.60
N ASP A 6 12.39 8.41 -0.07
CA ASP A 6 12.44 8.83 1.33
C ASP A 6 11.97 7.72 2.26
N MET A 7 10.94 6.96 1.89
CA MET A 7 10.54 5.76 2.61
C MET A 7 11.65 4.70 2.61
N LYS A 8 12.36 4.52 1.48
CA LYS A 8 13.52 3.63 1.42
C LYS A 8 14.64 4.06 2.36
N LYS A 9 14.96 5.37 2.43
CA LYS A 9 15.96 5.91 3.37
C LYS A 9 15.53 5.71 4.82
N ALA A 10 14.24 5.82 5.11
CA ALA A 10 13.68 5.57 6.44
C ALA A 10 13.55 4.07 6.77
N ASN A 11 14.04 3.19 5.90
CA ASN A 11 13.99 1.73 6.04
C ASN A 11 12.57 1.15 6.09
N TYR A 12 11.59 1.83 5.47
CA TYR A 12 10.22 1.37 5.37
C TYR A 12 10.04 0.50 4.12
N HIS A 13 9.79 -0.78 4.31
CA HIS A 13 9.32 -1.74 3.31
C HIS A 13 9.99 -1.61 1.93
N ASN A 14 11.31 -1.41 1.88
CA ASN A 14 12.10 -1.18 0.67
C ASN A 14 11.62 0.01 -0.20
N GLY A 15 10.82 0.91 0.35
CA GLY A 15 10.29 2.08 -0.35
C GLY A 15 9.09 1.79 -1.25
N PHE A 16 8.54 0.58 -1.22
CA PHE A 16 7.33 0.24 -1.97
C PHE A 16 6.11 0.92 -1.35
N VAL A 17 5.37 1.66 -2.18
CA VAL A 17 4.18 2.41 -1.76
C VAL A 17 2.92 1.75 -2.32
N TYR A 18 2.86 1.55 -3.63
CA TYR A 18 1.69 1.04 -4.31
C TYR A 18 2.08 0.28 -5.58
N GLY A 19 1.29 -0.71 -5.92
CA GLY A 19 1.47 -1.44 -7.17
C GLY A 19 0.29 -2.35 -7.48
N GLY A 20 0.11 -2.59 -8.76
CA GLY A 20 -0.92 -3.48 -9.27
C GLY A 20 -0.58 -3.93 -10.69
N GLU A 21 -1.36 -4.86 -11.17
CA GLU A 21 -1.29 -5.32 -12.55
C GLU A 21 -2.23 -4.48 -13.42
N LEU A 22 -1.82 -4.17 -14.65
CA LEU A 22 -2.66 -3.43 -15.60
C LEU A 22 -4.01 -4.11 -15.84
N GLY A 23 -4.03 -5.45 -15.84
CA GLY A 23 -5.26 -6.23 -15.95
C GLY A 23 -6.26 -5.95 -14.83
N SER A 24 -5.79 -5.77 -13.60
CA SER A 24 -6.62 -5.41 -12.45
C SER A 24 -7.20 -4.00 -12.59
N LEU A 25 -6.40 -3.04 -13.06
CA LEU A 25 -6.87 -1.67 -13.32
C LEU A 25 -7.95 -1.61 -14.41
N LEU A 26 -7.91 -2.54 -15.36
CA LEU A 26 -8.89 -2.65 -16.45
C LEU A 26 -10.09 -3.51 -16.07
N ASN A 27 -10.27 -3.91 -14.80
CA ASN A 27 -11.32 -4.85 -14.36
C ASN A 27 -11.34 -6.18 -15.13
N ARG A 28 -10.20 -6.59 -15.67
CA ARG A 28 -10.07 -7.86 -16.40
C ARG A 28 -9.85 -8.99 -15.39
N LYS A 29 -10.72 -9.98 -15.41
CA LYS A 29 -10.68 -11.13 -14.48
C LYS A 29 -9.60 -12.17 -14.80
N ALA A 30 -8.90 -12.03 -15.94
CA ALA A 30 -7.89 -12.96 -16.40
C ALA A 30 -6.61 -12.23 -16.81
N TRP A 31 -5.49 -12.92 -16.69
CA TRP A 31 -4.21 -12.48 -17.23
C TRP A 31 -4.37 -12.12 -18.70
N HIS A 32 -3.93 -10.92 -19.09
CA HIS A 32 -3.94 -10.45 -20.45
C HIS A 32 -2.51 -10.46 -21.00
N TRP A 33 -2.31 -11.19 -22.07
CA TRP A 33 -1.02 -11.31 -22.75
C TRP A 33 -1.06 -10.50 -24.05
N TRP A 34 -0.06 -9.65 -24.22
CA TRP A 34 0.17 -8.91 -25.45
C TRP A 34 1.26 -9.59 -26.27
N GLN A 35 0.96 -9.88 -27.54
CA GLN A 35 1.95 -10.44 -28.43
C GLN A 35 2.78 -9.31 -29.05
N LEU A 36 4.02 -9.18 -28.61
CA LEU A 36 4.97 -8.16 -29.07
C LEU A 36 5.81 -8.65 -30.27
N ALA A 37 5.29 -9.47 -31.15
CA ALA A 37 5.98 -10.00 -32.31
C ALA A 37 5.06 -10.14 -33.53
N GLY A 38 5.66 -10.08 -34.73
CA GLY A 38 4.96 -10.29 -35.99
C GLY A 38 4.10 -9.09 -36.45
N ALA A 39 3.09 -9.36 -37.25
CA ALA A 39 2.26 -8.34 -37.88
C ALA A 39 1.41 -7.51 -36.90
N SER A 40 1.15 -8.03 -35.69
CA SER A 40 0.38 -7.36 -34.64
C SER A 40 1.22 -6.42 -33.75
N TYR A 41 2.54 -6.35 -33.93
CA TYR A 41 3.43 -5.60 -33.05
C TYR A 41 3.00 -4.14 -32.89
N GLN A 42 2.80 -3.41 -33.99
CA GLN A 42 2.45 -1.99 -33.94
C GLN A 42 1.10 -1.78 -33.25
N TYR A 43 0.10 -2.60 -33.60
CA TYR A 43 -1.21 -2.53 -32.94
C TYR A 43 -1.11 -2.74 -31.43
N THR A 44 -0.31 -3.73 -31.01
CA THR A 44 -0.09 -4.02 -29.58
C THR A 44 0.61 -2.85 -28.87
N VAL A 45 1.62 -2.25 -29.49
CA VAL A 45 2.32 -1.07 -28.94
C VAL A 45 1.36 0.10 -28.78
N ASP A 46 0.52 0.36 -29.78
CA ASP A 46 -0.46 1.45 -29.75
C ASP A 46 -1.52 1.21 -28.67
N GLU A 47 -2.05 -0.02 -28.55
CA GLU A 47 -2.99 -0.39 -27.48
C GLU A 47 -2.36 -0.19 -26.09
N VAL A 48 -1.19 -0.77 -25.85
CA VAL A 48 -0.49 -0.64 -24.54
C VAL A 48 -0.17 0.83 -24.24
N SER A 49 0.29 1.60 -25.24
CA SER A 49 0.59 3.01 -25.06
C SER A 49 -0.65 3.83 -24.68
N LYS A 50 -1.79 3.51 -25.29
CA LYS A 50 -3.07 4.12 -24.95
C LYS A 50 -3.47 3.78 -23.51
N LEU A 51 -3.41 2.51 -23.11
CA LEU A 51 -3.76 2.07 -21.76
C LEU A 51 -2.85 2.69 -20.68
N LEU A 52 -1.55 2.83 -20.98
CA LEU A 52 -0.62 3.52 -20.08
C LEU A 52 -1.02 4.98 -19.90
N LYS A 53 -1.33 5.71 -20.98
CA LYS A 53 -1.74 7.11 -20.91
C LYS A 53 -3.07 7.30 -20.19
N GLU A 54 -4.04 6.44 -20.43
CA GLU A 54 -5.40 6.57 -19.89
C GLU A 54 -5.52 6.11 -18.44
N HIS A 55 -4.71 5.14 -18.00
CA HIS A 55 -4.88 4.50 -16.69
C HIS A 55 -3.67 4.56 -15.77
N ILE A 56 -2.45 4.67 -16.31
CA ILE A 56 -1.23 4.62 -15.48
C ILE A 56 -0.69 6.01 -15.21
N ILE A 57 -0.62 6.88 -16.22
CA ILE A 57 -0.12 8.24 -16.04
C ILE A 57 -0.96 9.00 -15.00
N PRO A 58 -2.31 8.99 -15.03
CA PRO A 58 -3.11 9.66 -14.00
C PRO A 58 -2.85 9.16 -12.58
N VAL A 59 -2.51 7.87 -12.41
CA VAL A 59 -2.13 7.35 -11.09
C VAL A 59 -0.81 7.96 -10.61
N PHE A 60 0.17 8.19 -11.51
CA PHE A 60 1.41 8.88 -11.13
C PHE A 60 1.16 10.33 -10.80
N ASP A 61 0.35 11.03 -11.60
CA ASP A 61 -0.01 12.44 -11.37
C ASP A 61 -0.73 12.60 -10.01
N ASP A 62 -1.62 11.67 -9.66
CA ASP A 62 -2.24 11.63 -8.34
C ASP A 62 -1.22 11.53 -7.20
N PHE A 63 -0.11 10.80 -7.38
CA PHE A 63 0.95 10.67 -6.36
C PHE A 63 1.90 11.88 -6.29
N GLU A 64 1.83 12.84 -7.19
CA GLU A 64 2.55 14.12 -7.08
C GLU A 64 1.89 15.04 -6.05
N ASP A 65 0.55 15.04 -5.94
CA ASP A 65 -0.17 15.74 -4.87
C ASP A 65 -0.36 14.85 -3.64
N THR A 66 0.65 14.82 -2.81
CA THR A 66 0.72 13.95 -1.64
C THR A 66 -0.41 14.20 -0.64
N GLU A 67 -0.81 15.46 -0.43
CA GLU A 67 -1.85 15.80 0.56
C GLU A 67 -3.22 15.32 0.09
N SER A 68 -3.59 15.64 -1.15
CA SER A 68 -4.84 15.19 -1.77
C SER A 68 -4.94 13.67 -1.82
N ASN A 69 -3.82 12.98 -2.07
CA ASN A 69 -3.78 11.53 -2.08
C ASN A 69 -4.03 10.91 -0.72
N ILE A 70 -3.43 11.45 0.32
CA ILE A 70 -3.63 10.95 1.68
C ILE A 70 -5.11 11.03 2.06
N GLU A 71 -5.77 12.15 1.76
CA GLU A 71 -7.22 12.29 1.99
C GLU A 71 -8.03 11.27 1.17
N LYS A 72 -7.72 11.10 -0.11
CA LYS A 72 -8.35 10.08 -0.96
C LYS A 72 -8.19 8.66 -0.39
N PHE A 73 -7.03 8.32 0.19
CA PHE A 73 -6.81 7.01 0.80
C PHE A 73 -7.57 6.86 2.12
N ILE A 74 -7.69 7.91 2.91
CA ILE A 74 -8.44 7.89 4.17
C ILE A 74 -9.94 7.77 3.89
N ASP A 75 -10.48 8.55 2.96
CA ASP A 75 -11.91 8.61 2.67
C ASP A 75 -12.39 7.49 1.72
N GLY A 76 -11.52 7.04 0.83
CA GLY A 76 -11.83 6.03 -0.19
C GLY A 76 -11.95 4.61 0.34
N ASP A 77 -12.18 3.65 -0.57
CA ASP A 77 -12.33 2.22 -0.22
C ASP A 77 -11.04 1.39 -0.38
N ILE A 78 -9.95 2.05 -0.72
CA ILE A 78 -8.65 1.36 -0.91
C ILE A 78 -8.10 0.94 0.44
N ILE A 79 -7.85 -0.36 0.60
CA ILE A 79 -7.19 -0.95 1.76
C ILE A 79 -5.91 -1.63 1.28
N ASP A 80 -4.77 -1.01 1.56
CA ASP A 80 -3.44 -1.58 1.31
C ASP A 80 -2.55 -1.28 2.51
N HIS A 81 -1.95 -2.32 3.08
CA HIS A 81 -1.09 -2.20 4.27
C HIS A 81 0.13 -1.31 4.04
N ASN A 82 0.63 -1.24 2.80
CA ASN A 82 1.79 -0.40 2.47
C ASN A 82 1.46 1.08 2.48
N LEU A 83 0.20 1.44 2.22
CA LEU A 83 -0.23 2.83 2.28
C LEU A 83 -0.15 3.41 3.70
N LEU A 84 -0.20 2.57 4.75
CA LEU A 84 0.01 3.05 6.12
C LEU A 84 1.39 3.69 6.29
N TYR A 85 2.43 3.08 5.71
CA TYR A 85 3.79 3.63 5.78
C TYR A 85 3.90 4.97 5.04
N TYR A 86 3.28 5.03 3.85
CA TYR A 86 3.22 6.25 3.04
C TYR A 86 2.50 7.38 3.79
N ILE A 87 1.31 7.10 4.32
CA ILE A 87 0.50 8.09 5.03
C ILE A 87 1.22 8.56 6.31
N TYR A 88 1.87 7.65 7.05
CA TYR A 88 2.65 8.02 8.22
C TYR A 88 3.80 8.96 7.86
N HIS A 89 4.54 8.65 6.80
CA HIS A 89 5.72 9.41 6.39
C HIS A 89 5.38 10.82 5.89
N PHE A 90 4.34 10.95 5.08
CA PHE A 90 3.96 12.22 4.45
C PHE A 90 2.81 12.96 5.15
N GLY A 91 1.90 12.26 5.80
CA GLY A 91 0.72 12.81 6.47
C GLY A 91 0.83 12.89 7.98
N GLY A 92 1.85 12.23 8.55
CA GLY A 92 2.07 12.20 9.98
C GLY A 92 1.22 11.16 10.72
N LYS A 93 1.42 11.12 12.04
CA LYS A 93 0.83 10.10 12.91
C LYS A 93 -0.71 10.13 12.91
N ASP A 94 -1.30 11.31 12.96
CA ASP A 94 -2.76 11.44 13.13
C ASP A 94 -3.52 10.91 11.92
N LYS A 95 -3.05 11.21 10.70
CA LYS A 95 -3.61 10.67 9.45
C LYS A 95 -3.37 9.16 9.33
N ALA A 96 -2.19 8.70 9.74
CA ALA A 96 -1.90 7.27 9.80
C ALA A 96 -2.78 6.52 10.80
N GLN A 97 -3.11 7.12 11.94
CA GLN A 97 -4.05 6.57 12.91
C GLN A 97 -5.45 6.39 12.30
N GLN A 98 -5.95 7.41 11.60
CA GLN A 98 -7.26 7.34 10.93
C GLN A 98 -7.29 6.22 9.89
N TYR A 99 -6.25 6.13 9.06
CA TYR A 99 -6.15 5.08 8.05
C TYR A 99 -6.00 3.68 8.66
N PHE A 100 -5.22 3.56 9.74
CA PHE A 100 -5.05 2.30 10.47
C PHE A 100 -6.36 1.81 11.09
N ASN A 101 -7.14 2.70 11.71
CA ASN A 101 -8.46 2.37 12.24
C ASN A 101 -9.37 1.82 11.15
N LYS A 102 -9.37 2.45 9.98
CA LYS A 102 -10.12 1.98 8.81
C LYS A 102 -9.70 0.57 8.36
N ILE A 103 -8.37 0.27 8.32
CA ILE A 103 -7.89 -1.07 8.01
C ILE A 103 -8.42 -2.07 9.04
N ILE A 104 -8.23 -1.77 10.33
CA ILE A 104 -8.65 -2.65 11.43
C ILE A 104 -10.15 -2.92 11.40
N GLU A 105 -10.96 -1.94 11.03
CA GLU A 105 -12.42 -2.08 10.96
C GLU A 105 -12.88 -2.94 9.78
N LYS A 106 -12.28 -2.72 8.60
CA LYS A 106 -12.73 -3.35 7.34
C LYS A 106 -12.08 -4.70 7.05
N ASP A 107 -10.92 -5.02 7.63
CA ASP A 107 -10.20 -6.25 7.34
C ASP A 107 -10.80 -7.45 8.09
N LYS A 108 -10.92 -8.56 7.37
CA LYS A 108 -11.40 -9.85 7.93
C LYS A 108 -10.49 -10.42 9.03
N LEU A 109 -9.24 -9.98 9.09
CA LEU A 109 -8.25 -10.41 10.08
C LEU A 109 -8.24 -9.55 11.35
N ARG A 110 -9.24 -8.68 11.57
CA ARG A 110 -9.33 -7.77 12.72
C ARG A 110 -8.97 -8.43 14.06
N SER A 111 -9.60 -9.54 14.40
CA SER A 111 -9.36 -10.24 15.68
C SER A 111 -7.91 -10.70 15.80
N LYS A 112 -7.31 -11.15 14.71
CA LYS A 112 -5.89 -11.57 14.66
C LYS A 112 -4.96 -10.38 14.85
N TYR A 113 -5.27 -9.24 14.24
CA TYR A 113 -4.51 -7.99 14.39
C TYR A 113 -4.52 -7.51 15.84
N ILE A 114 -5.70 -7.46 16.46
CA ILE A 114 -5.86 -7.06 17.87
C ILE A 114 -5.07 -8.00 18.79
N GLY A 115 -5.20 -9.30 18.59
CA GLY A 115 -4.45 -10.29 19.38
C GLY A 115 -2.94 -10.13 19.27
N PHE A 116 -2.45 -9.96 18.05
CA PHE A 116 -1.03 -9.77 17.79
C PHE A 116 -0.50 -8.43 18.33
N TYR A 117 -1.25 -7.34 18.14
CA TYR A 117 -0.90 -6.04 18.71
C TYR A 117 -0.75 -6.09 20.25
N ASN A 118 -1.64 -6.82 20.93
CA ASN A 118 -1.53 -7.00 22.37
C ASN A 118 -0.31 -7.84 22.76
N GLN A 119 0.05 -8.86 22.00
CA GLN A 119 1.29 -9.62 22.22
C GLN A 119 2.55 -8.76 22.11
N LEU A 120 2.56 -7.79 21.19
CA LEU A 120 3.69 -6.88 21.03
C LEU A 120 3.93 -5.98 22.27
N LYS A 121 2.89 -5.72 23.08
CA LYS A 121 3.03 -4.93 24.32
C LYS A 121 3.89 -5.63 25.37
N ASP A 122 3.94 -6.95 25.32
CA ASP A 122 4.75 -7.76 26.25
C ASP A 122 6.17 -8.02 25.72
N MET A 123 6.50 -7.50 24.51
CA MET A 123 7.80 -7.68 23.88
C MET A 123 8.67 -6.43 24.00
N PRO A 124 9.98 -6.54 24.30
CA PRO A 124 10.90 -5.44 24.15
C PRO A 124 10.91 -4.91 22.73
N LYS A 125 10.83 -3.59 22.56
CA LYS A 125 10.74 -2.95 21.22
C LYS A 125 11.92 -3.28 20.31
N GLU A 126 13.11 -3.45 20.88
CA GLU A 126 14.34 -3.84 20.19
C GLU A 126 14.29 -5.23 19.54
N ASN A 127 13.37 -6.09 19.99
CA ASN A 127 13.17 -7.42 19.46
C ASN A 127 12.13 -7.46 18.33
N ILE A 128 11.47 -6.35 18.02
CA ILE A 128 10.44 -6.27 17.00
C ILE A 128 11.09 -5.89 15.67
N SER A 129 11.17 -6.86 14.74
CA SER A 129 11.70 -6.64 13.39
C SER A 129 10.57 -6.53 12.36
N LEU A 130 10.62 -5.49 11.53
CA LEU A 130 9.69 -5.30 10.41
C LEU A 130 9.96 -6.24 9.23
N ASP A 131 11.20 -6.76 9.13
CA ASP A 131 11.61 -7.65 8.03
C ASP A 131 11.03 -9.06 8.14
N LYS A 132 10.58 -9.43 9.34
CA LYS A 132 9.95 -10.74 9.58
C LYS A 132 8.44 -10.58 9.55
N SER A 133 7.78 -11.37 8.72
CA SER A 133 6.32 -11.43 8.66
C SER A 133 5.84 -12.76 9.23
N GLU A 134 5.08 -12.73 10.31
CA GLU A 134 4.47 -13.91 10.93
C GLU A 134 3.22 -14.34 10.18
N PHE A 135 2.53 -13.37 9.59
CA PHE A 135 1.33 -13.57 8.76
C PHE A 135 1.05 -12.30 7.95
N TYR A 136 0.12 -12.38 7.02
CA TYR A 136 -0.27 -11.24 6.19
C TYR A 136 -0.76 -10.08 7.07
N GLY A 137 -0.11 -8.92 6.94
CA GLY A 137 -0.39 -7.70 7.72
C GLY A 137 0.38 -7.57 9.04
N SER A 138 1.14 -8.59 9.49
CA SER A 138 1.89 -8.51 10.75
C SER A 138 2.93 -7.40 10.76
N ALA A 139 3.59 -7.12 9.64
CA ALA A 139 4.55 -6.02 9.51
C ALA A 139 3.88 -4.65 9.73
N MET A 140 2.67 -4.46 9.17
CA MET A 140 1.86 -3.26 9.40
C MET A 140 1.52 -3.08 10.89
N ILE A 141 1.13 -4.16 11.59
CA ILE A 141 0.81 -4.12 13.04
C ILE A 141 2.04 -3.77 13.87
N LYS A 142 3.20 -4.36 13.56
CA LYS A 142 4.47 -4.03 14.21
C LYS A 142 4.84 -2.57 13.98
N PHE A 143 4.71 -2.09 12.74
CA PHE A 143 4.95 -0.70 12.40
C PHE A 143 4.06 0.23 13.23
N ALA A 144 2.76 -0.03 13.25
CA ALA A 144 1.81 0.75 14.04
C ALA A 144 2.23 0.81 15.52
N TYR A 145 2.53 -0.34 16.12
CA TYR A 145 2.97 -0.42 17.50
C TYR A 145 4.26 0.36 17.79
N LEU A 146 5.28 0.19 16.94
CA LEU A 146 6.57 0.88 17.10
C LEU A 146 6.44 2.41 17.01
N HIS A 147 5.52 2.91 16.18
CA HIS A 147 5.27 4.33 15.97
C HIS A 147 4.14 4.90 16.84
N GLY A 148 3.62 4.11 17.79
CA GLY A 148 2.60 4.55 18.74
C GLY A 148 1.24 4.82 18.10
N ILE A 149 0.94 4.15 16.98
CA ILE A 149 -0.39 4.09 16.38
C ILE A 149 -1.16 2.99 17.12
N GLU A 150 -2.31 3.30 17.69
CA GLU A 150 -3.02 2.42 18.62
C GLU A 150 -4.22 1.74 17.96
N ILE A 151 -4.56 0.53 18.42
CA ILE A 151 -5.83 -0.10 18.09
C ILE A 151 -6.88 0.45 19.06
N GLU A 152 -7.79 1.26 18.56
CA GLU A 152 -8.94 1.74 19.32
C GLU A 152 -9.90 0.60 19.64
N LYS A 153 -10.43 0.60 20.86
CA LYS A 153 -11.31 -0.45 21.39
C LYS A 153 -12.73 -0.33 20.85
#